data_e7f9c0569fece1089270321df345c74d
#
_entry.id   e7f9c0569fece1089270321df345c74d
#
_cell.length_a   1.000
_cell.length_b   1.000
_cell.length_c   1.000
_cell.angle_alpha   90.00
_cell.angle_beta   90.00
_cell.angle_gamma   90.00
#
_symmetry.space_group_name_H-M   'P 1'
#
loop_
_entity.id
_entity.type
_entity.pdbx_description
1 polymer ?
#
loop_
_entity_poly.entity_id
_entity_poly.type
_entity_poly.pdbx_seq_one_letter_code
_entity_poly.pdbx_strand_id
1 'polypeptide(L)'
;MPRPRRSEDMIVEIARLRYEQRLPQTEIARLLDISEATVSRALKSALDLGYIEFQVTPKAFRDSASEQRLKAHLGLRLAVVVESKAGAHADTLGKAVARVIEDTLKSGDVLGVSDGATAAAIAAATRRSPARDLNVVALVGGVGAPEHYTHSSEVCRRFAAGLGGQ
;
A
#
# COMPACT_ATOMS: atom_id res chain seq x y z
N MET A 1 -18.35 -5.72 -33.71
CA MET A 1 -18.26 -4.26 -33.90
C MET A 1 -17.40 -3.68 -32.79
N PRO A 2 -16.35 -2.91 -33.07
CA PRO A 2 -15.57 -2.25 -32.03
C PRO A 2 -16.45 -1.24 -31.31
N ARG A 3 -16.44 -1.26 -29.97
CA ARG A 3 -17.10 -0.26 -29.12
C ARG A 3 -16.51 1.12 -29.44
N PRO A 4 -17.31 2.19 -29.51
CA PRO A 4 -16.81 3.52 -29.79
C PRO A 4 -15.84 3.96 -28.68
N ARG A 5 -14.67 4.47 -29.03
CA ARG A 5 -13.63 5.00 -28.11
C ARG A 5 -14.20 5.91 -27.02
N ARG A 6 -15.22 6.72 -27.33
CA ARG A 6 -15.91 7.57 -26.35
C ARG A 6 -16.53 6.83 -25.16
N SER A 7 -16.92 5.56 -25.32
CA SER A 7 -17.51 4.80 -24.20
C SER A 7 -16.43 4.26 -23.25
N GLU A 8 -15.24 3.97 -23.76
CA GLU A 8 -14.11 3.50 -22.96
C GLU A 8 -13.48 4.64 -22.18
N ASP A 9 -13.29 5.81 -22.79
CA ASP A 9 -12.79 7.02 -22.12
C ASP A 9 -13.69 7.42 -20.94
N MET A 10 -15.01 7.33 -21.11
CA MET A 10 -15.96 7.61 -20.03
C MET A 10 -15.89 6.58 -18.91
N ILE A 11 -15.68 5.31 -19.21
CA ILE A 11 -15.52 4.25 -18.21
C ILE A 11 -14.26 4.51 -17.36
N VAL A 12 -13.16 4.84 -18.01
CA VAL A 12 -11.88 5.17 -17.34
C VAL A 12 -12.04 6.43 -16.48
N GLU A 13 -12.67 7.47 -16.97
CA GLU A 13 -12.89 8.71 -16.22
C GLU A 13 -13.74 8.48 -14.97
N ILE A 14 -14.85 7.74 -15.09
CA ILE A 14 -15.70 7.36 -13.95
C ILE A 14 -14.90 6.55 -12.92
N ALA A 15 -14.05 5.63 -13.38
CA ALA A 15 -13.19 4.85 -12.51
C ALA A 15 -12.18 5.72 -11.73
N ARG A 16 -11.56 6.69 -12.41
CA ARG A 16 -10.63 7.64 -11.77
C ARG A 16 -11.33 8.52 -10.74
N LEU A 17 -12.49 9.09 -11.08
CA LEU A 17 -13.29 9.88 -10.15
C LEU A 17 -13.66 9.08 -8.90
N ARG A 18 -14.02 7.81 -9.07
CA ARG A 18 -14.42 6.94 -7.96
C ARG A 18 -13.24 6.53 -7.07
N TYR A 19 -12.12 6.08 -7.65
CA TYR A 19 -11.06 5.39 -6.91
C TYR A 19 -9.83 6.26 -6.62
N GLU A 20 -9.50 7.21 -7.49
CA GLU A 20 -8.41 8.15 -7.24
C GLU A 20 -8.90 9.36 -6.43
N GLN A 21 -10.05 9.95 -6.82
CA GLN A 21 -10.62 11.13 -6.16
C GLN A 21 -11.61 10.78 -5.05
N ARG A 22 -11.97 9.49 -4.90
CA ARG A 22 -12.87 8.98 -3.86
C ARG A 22 -14.28 9.57 -3.86
N LEU A 23 -14.74 10.10 -4.98
CA LEU A 23 -16.08 10.67 -5.09
C LEU A 23 -17.17 9.59 -4.95
N PRO A 24 -18.29 9.87 -4.27
CA PRO A 24 -19.43 8.99 -4.24
C PRO A 24 -20.10 8.91 -5.62
N GLN A 25 -20.79 7.79 -5.92
CA GLN A 25 -21.42 7.60 -7.23
C GLN A 25 -22.48 8.67 -7.56
N THR A 26 -23.18 9.16 -6.55
CA THR A 26 -24.15 10.27 -6.66
C THR A 26 -23.50 11.57 -7.15
N GLU A 27 -22.31 11.86 -6.67
CA GLU A 27 -21.56 13.06 -7.05
C GLU A 27 -20.97 12.93 -8.46
N ILE A 28 -20.46 11.75 -8.82
CA ILE A 28 -19.99 11.44 -10.18
C ILE A 28 -21.14 11.56 -11.18
N ALA A 29 -22.33 11.04 -10.84
CA ALA A 29 -23.51 11.13 -11.67
C ALA A 29 -23.88 12.58 -11.95
N ARG A 30 -23.85 13.44 -10.92
CA ARG A 30 -24.11 14.88 -11.04
C ARG A 30 -23.03 15.59 -11.85
N LEU A 31 -21.76 15.28 -11.62
CA LEU A 31 -20.62 15.92 -12.30
C LEU A 31 -20.62 15.65 -13.81
N LEU A 32 -20.98 14.42 -14.19
CA LEU A 32 -20.96 13.99 -15.59
C LEU A 32 -22.33 14.07 -16.29
N ASP A 33 -23.36 14.58 -15.60
CA ASP A 33 -24.75 14.67 -16.09
C ASP A 33 -25.30 13.33 -16.60
N ILE A 34 -25.10 12.26 -15.81
CA ILE A 34 -25.57 10.90 -16.10
C ILE A 34 -26.29 10.29 -14.90
N SER A 35 -27.02 9.19 -15.12
CA SER A 35 -27.66 8.49 -14.01
C SER A 35 -26.67 7.69 -13.15
N GLU A 36 -26.97 7.54 -11.84
CA GLU A 36 -26.20 6.67 -10.94
C GLU A 36 -26.14 5.23 -11.47
N ALA A 37 -27.20 4.74 -12.09
CA ALA A 37 -27.21 3.43 -12.72
C ALA A 37 -26.20 3.34 -13.88
N THR A 38 -25.95 4.44 -14.59
CA THR A 38 -24.91 4.50 -15.63
C THR A 38 -23.53 4.48 -15.01
N VAL A 39 -23.29 5.23 -13.92
CA VAL A 39 -22.04 5.21 -13.15
C VAL A 39 -21.75 3.78 -12.63
N SER A 40 -22.74 3.14 -12.03
CA SER A 40 -22.59 1.77 -11.51
C SER A 40 -22.24 0.76 -12.62
N ARG A 41 -22.89 0.84 -13.78
CA ARG A 41 -22.58 -0.02 -14.93
C ARG A 41 -21.18 0.25 -15.49
N ALA A 42 -20.76 1.50 -15.56
CA ALA A 42 -19.42 1.87 -16.02
C ALA A 42 -18.34 1.34 -15.07
N LEU A 43 -18.53 1.44 -13.76
CA LEU A 43 -17.60 0.87 -12.76
C LEU A 43 -17.50 -0.65 -12.86
N LYS A 44 -18.63 -1.34 -13.08
CA LYS A 44 -18.61 -2.78 -13.35
C LYS A 44 -17.84 -3.10 -14.64
N SER A 45 -18.09 -2.36 -15.71
CA SER A 45 -17.36 -2.53 -16.97
C SER A 45 -15.87 -2.25 -16.81
N ALA A 46 -15.47 -1.27 -15.99
CA ALA A 46 -14.06 -0.98 -15.70
C ALA A 46 -13.36 -2.16 -15.02
N LEU A 47 -14.05 -2.89 -14.13
CA LEU A 47 -13.54 -4.13 -13.53
C LEU A 47 -13.45 -5.25 -14.57
N ASP A 48 -14.51 -5.48 -15.34
CA ASP A 48 -14.59 -6.54 -16.35
C ASP A 48 -13.53 -6.35 -17.47
N LEU A 49 -13.17 -5.10 -17.77
CA LEU A 49 -12.15 -4.72 -18.77
C LEU A 49 -10.72 -4.63 -18.19
N GLY A 50 -10.54 -4.84 -16.88
CA GLY A 50 -9.23 -4.77 -16.23
C GLY A 50 -8.67 -3.36 -16.05
N TYR A 51 -9.47 -2.30 -16.22
CA TYR A 51 -9.08 -0.91 -15.90
C TYR A 51 -8.98 -0.67 -14.39
N ILE A 52 -9.61 -1.53 -13.60
CA ILE A 52 -9.54 -1.57 -12.14
C ILE A 52 -9.18 -2.99 -11.73
N GLU A 53 -8.17 -3.11 -10.90
CA GLU A 53 -7.82 -4.36 -10.23
C GLU A 53 -7.95 -4.17 -8.72
N PHE A 54 -8.73 -5.04 -8.07
CA PHE A 54 -8.77 -5.10 -6.62
C PHE A 54 -7.87 -6.22 -6.12
N GLN A 55 -6.87 -5.84 -5.35
CA GLN A 55 -6.11 -6.80 -4.57
C GLN A 55 -6.74 -6.91 -3.18
N VAL A 56 -7.54 -7.93 -2.94
CA VAL A 56 -8.01 -8.26 -1.61
C VAL A 56 -6.85 -8.93 -0.87
N THR A 57 -6.15 -8.15 -0.06
CA THR A 57 -5.15 -8.71 0.85
C THR A 57 -5.92 -9.25 2.06
N PRO A 58 -5.90 -10.56 2.35
CA PRO A 58 -6.43 -11.09 3.58
C PRO A 58 -5.83 -10.27 4.74
N LYS A 59 -6.65 -9.83 5.67
CA LYS A 59 -6.12 -9.30 6.94
C LYS A 59 -5.22 -10.40 7.49
N ALA A 60 -3.92 -10.14 7.60
CA ALA A 60 -3.07 -11.02 8.38
C ALA A 60 -3.75 -11.19 9.74
N PHE A 61 -4.03 -12.43 10.12
CA PHE A 61 -4.70 -12.68 11.40
C PHE A 61 -3.80 -12.11 12.48
N ARG A 62 -4.26 -11.04 13.11
CA ARG A 62 -3.55 -10.41 14.23
C ARG A 62 -3.95 -11.13 15.50
N ASP A 63 -2.95 -11.55 16.27
CA ASP A 63 -3.15 -12.05 17.61
C ASP A 63 -3.17 -10.90 18.62
N SER A 64 -4.35 -10.33 18.79
CA SER A 64 -4.55 -9.20 19.70
C SER A 64 -4.24 -9.54 21.17
N ALA A 65 -4.37 -10.80 21.59
CA ALA A 65 -4.06 -11.22 22.95
C ALA A 65 -2.54 -11.16 23.18
N SER A 66 -1.74 -11.70 22.25
CA SER A 66 -0.29 -11.61 22.31
C SER A 66 0.22 -10.17 22.17
N GLU A 67 -0.41 -9.33 21.35
CA GLU A 67 -0.08 -7.90 21.25
C GLU A 67 -0.27 -7.18 22.60
N GLN A 68 -1.38 -7.41 23.28
CA GLN A 68 -1.65 -6.82 24.59
C GLN A 68 -0.65 -7.30 25.65
N ARG A 69 -0.34 -8.60 25.66
CA ARG A 69 0.66 -9.17 26.58
C ARG A 69 2.04 -8.55 26.36
N LEU A 70 2.50 -8.43 25.11
CA LEU A 70 3.78 -7.79 24.78
C LEU A 70 3.81 -6.32 25.20
N LYS A 71 2.74 -5.58 24.91
CA LYS A 71 2.63 -4.17 25.31
C LYS A 71 2.71 -4.00 26.82
N ALA A 72 1.96 -4.81 27.57
CA ALA A 72 1.95 -4.72 29.02
C ALA A 72 3.29 -5.14 29.65
N HIS A 73 3.92 -6.20 29.14
CA HIS A 73 5.13 -6.75 29.72
C HIS A 73 6.39 -5.94 29.40
N LEU A 74 6.44 -5.36 28.18
CA LEU A 74 7.60 -4.63 27.66
C LEU A 74 7.39 -3.11 27.65
N GLY A 75 6.27 -2.60 28.10
CA GLY A 75 5.96 -1.17 28.07
C GLY A 75 5.86 -0.57 26.67
N LEU A 76 5.49 -1.38 25.66
CA LEU A 76 5.44 -0.94 24.26
C LEU A 76 4.20 -0.10 23.98
N ARG A 77 4.35 0.98 23.24
CA ARG A 77 3.22 1.77 22.75
C ARG A 77 2.45 1.01 21.65
N LEU A 78 3.15 0.24 20.83
CA LEU A 78 2.60 -0.55 19.75
C LEU A 78 3.27 -1.92 19.71
N ALA A 79 2.47 -2.96 19.50
CA ALA A 79 2.93 -4.29 19.13
C ALA A 79 2.02 -4.83 18.03
N VAL A 80 2.58 -5.51 17.06
CA VAL A 80 1.83 -6.19 15.99
C VAL A 80 2.29 -7.63 15.93
N VAL A 81 1.37 -8.54 16.21
CA VAL A 81 1.62 -9.98 16.14
C VAL A 81 0.73 -10.56 15.05
N VAL A 82 1.33 -11.24 14.09
CA VAL A 82 0.63 -11.84 12.96
C VAL A 82 0.91 -13.33 12.89
N GLU A 83 -0.12 -14.09 12.59
CA GLU A 83 0.03 -15.50 12.26
C GLU A 83 0.56 -15.63 10.83
N SER A 84 1.53 -16.49 10.63
CA SER A 84 2.05 -16.78 9.29
C SER A 84 2.21 -18.27 9.07
N LYS A 85 2.02 -18.70 7.84
CA LYS A 85 2.30 -20.09 7.42
C LYS A 85 3.81 -20.28 7.26
N ALA A 86 4.27 -21.52 7.44
CA ALA A 86 5.66 -21.87 7.18
C ALA A 86 6.09 -21.44 5.77
N GLY A 87 7.24 -20.81 5.66
CA GLY A 87 7.78 -20.27 4.40
C GLY A 87 7.25 -18.90 3.95
N ALA A 88 6.19 -18.37 4.60
CA ALA A 88 5.60 -17.08 4.25
C ALA A 88 5.83 -15.98 5.29
N HIS A 89 6.73 -16.19 6.23
CA HIS A 89 6.93 -15.27 7.38
C HIS A 89 7.30 -13.86 6.94
N ALA A 90 8.30 -13.72 6.07
CA ALA A 90 8.79 -12.41 5.62
C ALA A 90 7.70 -11.63 4.87
N ASP A 91 6.94 -12.27 3.98
CA ASP A 91 5.86 -11.63 3.21
C ASP A 91 4.70 -11.21 4.11
N THR A 92 4.26 -12.10 5.03
CA THR A 92 3.17 -11.79 5.96
C THR A 92 3.55 -10.65 6.91
N LEU A 93 4.75 -10.71 7.48
CA LEU A 93 5.28 -9.66 8.36
C LEU A 93 5.49 -8.36 7.57
N GLY A 94 6.05 -8.45 6.36
CA GLY A 94 6.26 -7.31 5.48
C GLY A 94 4.98 -6.54 5.23
N LYS A 95 3.89 -7.21 4.87
CA LYS A 95 2.58 -6.59 4.64
C LYS A 95 1.97 -5.96 5.90
N ALA A 96 2.15 -6.62 7.05
CA ALA A 96 1.62 -6.10 8.31
C ALA A 96 2.36 -4.83 8.76
N VAL A 97 3.70 -4.84 8.69
CA VAL A 97 4.53 -3.70 9.07
C VAL A 97 4.42 -2.54 8.08
N ALA A 98 4.34 -2.81 6.77
CA ALA A 98 4.13 -1.77 5.76
C ALA A 98 2.90 -0.92 6.07
N ARG A 99 1.77 -1.54 6.45
CA ARG A 99 0.56 -0.81 6.87
C ARG A 99 0.79 0.06 8.10
N VAL A 100 1.50 -0.45 9.10
CA VAL A 100 1.82 0.33 10.31
C VAL A 100 2.65 1.56 9.94
N ILE A 101 3.62 1.41 9.04
CA ILE A 101 4.45 2.51 8.54
C ILE A 101 3.57 3.53 7.82
N GLU A 102 2.73 3.07 6.88
CA GLU A 102 1.83 3.94 6.09
C GLU A 102 0.86 4.73 6.98
N ASP A 103 0.33 4.09 8.04
CA ASP A 103 -0.62 4.72 8.98
C ASP A 103 0.06 5.65 9.99
N THR A 104 1.36 5.50 10.23
CA THR A 104 2.09 6.21 11.28
C THR A 104 2.88 7.40 10.75
N LEU A 105 3.38 7.32 9.51
CA LEU A 105 4.23 8.37 8.92
C LEU A 105 3.48 9.68 8.73
N LYS A 106 4.17 10.76 9.05
CA LYS A 106 3.73 12.13 8.86
C LYS A 106 4.65 12.85 7.87
N SER A 107 4.13 13.90 7.25
CA SER A 107 4.94 14.74 6.37
C SER A 107 6.16 15.30 7.10
N GLY A 108 7.31 15.23 6.46
CA GLY A 108 8.59 15.66 7.02
C GLY A 108 9.30 14.62 7.90
N ASP A 109 8.71 13.43 8.11
CA ASP A 109 9.35 12.37 8.89
C ASP A 109 10.57 11.79 8.17
N VAL A 110 11.49 11.26 8.97
CA VAL A 110 12.65 10.50 8.52
C VAL A 110 12.46 9.02 8.90
N LEU A 111 12.40 8.15 7.91
CA LEU A 111 12.30 6.71 8.10
C LEU A 111 13.70 6.08 8.06
N GLY A 112 14.18 5.64 9.22
CA GLY A 112 15.42 4.87 9.32
C GLY A 112 15.17 3.39 9.03
N VAL A 113 15.95 2.79 8.13
CA VAL A 113 15.81 1.38 7.74
C VAL A 113 17.13 0.62 7.88
N SER A 114 17.05 -0.66 8.20
CA SER A 114 18.20 -1.57 8.18
C SER A 114 18.23 -2.36 6.86
N ASP A 115 19.24 -3.18 6.69
CA ASP A 115 19.33 -4.21 5.67
C ASP A 115 18.57 -5.49 6.07
N GLY A 116 18.56 -6.47 5.19
CA GLY A 116 18.05 -7.82 5.44
C GLY A 116 16.73 -8.14 4.77
N ALA A 117 16.42 -9.45 4.73
CA ALA A 117 15.27 -9.98 4.00
C ALA A 117 13.93 -9.45 4.51
N THR A 118 13.79 -9.26 5.83
CA THR A 118 12.55 -8.72 6.41
C THR A 118 12.34 -7.27 6.01
N ALA A 119 13.39 -6.42 6.11
CA ALA A 119 13.31 -5.03 5.68
C ALA A 119 12.99 -4.91 4.18
N ALA A 120 13.60 -5.75 3.35
CA ALA A 120 13.31 -5.84 1.92
C ALA A 120 11.86 -6.25 1.64
N ALA A 121 11.30 -7.21 2.42
CA ALA A 121 9.91 -7.62 2.29
C ALA A 121 8.92 -6.51 2.70
N ILE A 122 9.25 -5.75 3.74
CA ILE A 122 8.46 -4.58 4.16
C ILE A 122 8.48 -3.53 3.06
N ALA A 123 9.67 -3.20 2.52
CA ALA A 123 9.81 -2.23 1.44
C ALA A 123 9.01 -2.64 0.19
N ALA A 124 9.04 -3.94 -0.17
CA ALA A 124 8.27 -4.47 -1.31
C ALA A 124 6.74 -4.39 -1.09
N ALA A 125 6.29 -4.44 0.16
CA ALA A 125 4.88 -4.37 0.51
C ALA A 125 4.37 -2.92 0.72
N THR A 126 5.28 -1.96 0.90
CA THR A 126 4.96 -0.55 1.17
C THR A 126 4.38 0.11 -0.07
N ARG A 127 3.31 0.87 0.12
CA ARG A 127 2.60 1.60 -0.92
C ARG A 127 2.72 3.10 -0.68
N ARG A 128 2.29 3.90 -1.66
CA ARG A 128 2.37 5.35 -1.60
C ARG A 128 1.65 5.92 -0.38
N SER A 129 2.40 6.60 0.46
CA SER A 129 1.86 7.34 1.61
C SER A 129 1.24 8.68 1.17
N PRO A 130 0.19 9.17 1.85
CA PRO A 130 -0.27 10.55 1.69
C PRO A 130 0.71 11.58 2.27
N ALA A 131 1.63 11.15 3.15
CA ALA A 131 2.66 12.02 3.70
C ALA A 131 3.61 12.53 2.61
N ARG A 132 4.11 13.76 2.77
CA ARG A 132 5.03 14.44 1.83
C ARG A 132 6.37 14.67 2.50
N ASP A 133 7.39 14.92 1.68
CA ASP A 133 8.73 15.27 2.15
C ASP A 133 9.32 14.22 3.10
N LEU A 134 9.10 12.95 2.78
CA LEU A 134 9.66 11.81 3.50
C LEU A 134 11.10 11.56 3.08
N ASN A 135 11.97 11.38 4.05
CA ASN A 135 13.34 10.95 3.82
C ASN A 135 13.54 9.53 4.32
N VAL A 136 14.21 8.70 3.53
CA VAL A 136 14.56 7.32 3.92
C VAL A 136 16.07 7.22 4.07
N VAL A 137 16.54 6.80 5.24
CA VAL A 137 17.96 6.73 5.56
C VAL A 137 18.36 5.33 6.04
N ALA A 138 19.53 4.88 5.63
CA ALA A 138 20.10 3.64 6.15
C ALA A 138 20.62 3.85 7.57
N LEU A 139 20.20 3.02 8.51
CA LEU A 139 20.70 3.03 9.91
C LEU A 139 22.03 2.33 10.05
N VAL A 140 22.36 1.41 9.14
CA VAL A 140 23.59 0.62 9.13
C VAL A 140 24.18 0.61 7.72
N GLY A 141 25.49 0.51 7.60
CA GLY A 141 26.16 0.26 6.32
C GLY A 141 25.73 -1.11 5.77
N GLY A 142 25.57 -1.19 4.47
CA GLY A 142 25.25 -2.47 3.82
C GLY A 142 26.45 -3.40 3.79
N VAL A 143 26.19 -4.70 3.90
CA VAL A 143 27.18 -5.76 3.75
C VAL A 143 26.89 -6.54 2.47
N GLY A 144 27.91 -6.70 1.63
CA GLY A 144 27.81 -7.42 0.36
C GLY A 144 27.66 -6.52 -0.86
N ALA A 145 27.19 -7.08 -1.97
CA ALA A 145 27.04 -6.36 -3.21
C ALA A 145 25.85 -5.35 -3.12
N PRO A 146 26.05 -4.08 -3.50
CA PRO A 146 25.01 -3.04 -3.38
C PRO A 146 23.74 -3.34 -4.16
N GLU A 147 23.82 -4.15 -5.22
CA GLU A 147 22.70 -4.55 -6.07
C GLU A 147 21.83 -5.64 -5.44
N HIS A 148 22.30 -6.27 -4.35
CA HIS A 148 21.53 -7.33 -3.70
C HIS A 148 20.27 -6.74 -3.06
N TYR A 149 19.13 -7.38 -3.28
CA TYR A 149 17.82 -6.89 -2.87
C TYR A 149 17.65 -6.66 -1.35
N THR A 150 18.52 -7.23 -0.53
CA THR A 150 18.55 -7.06 0.93
C THR A 150 19.55 -6.01 1.39
N HIS A 151 20.39 -5.47 0.48
CA HIS A 151 21.37 -4.45 0.83
C HIS A 151 20.68 -3.15 1.28
N SER A 152 21.23 -2.45 2.27
CA SER A 152 20.62 -1.24 2.84
C SER A 152 20.29 -0.18 1.81
N SER A 153 21.16 0.06 0.83
CA SER A 153 20.93 1.03 -0.25
C SER A 153 19.72 0.66 -1.11
N GLU A 154 19.58 -0.61 -1.47
CA GLU A 154 18.44 -1.09 -2.26
C GLU A 154 17.15 -1.08 -1.45
N VAL A 155 17.20 -1.43 -0.17
CA VAL A 155 16.06 -1.32 0.76
C VAL A 155 15.60 0.13 0.88
N CYS A 156 16.53 1.08 1.12
CA CYS A 156 16.22 2.52 1.13
C CYS A 156 15.54 2.98 -0.15
N ARG A 157 16.14 2.63 -1.30
CA ARG A 157 15.61 3.02 -2.62
C ARG A 157 14.17 2.50 -2.83
N ARG A 158 13.90 1.26 -2.41
CA ARG A 158 12.55 0.67 -2.52
C ARG A 158 11.55 1.35 -1.60
N PHE A 159 11.92 1.64 -0.35
CA PHE A 159 11.06 2.39 0.55
C PHE A 159 10.77 3.78 0.01
N ALA A 160 11.79 4.51 -0.43
CA ALA A 160 11.61 5.84 -1.03
C ALA A 160 10.67 5.78 -2.24
N ALA A 161 10.89 4.84 -3.16
CA ALA A 161 10.02 4.65 -4.32
C ALA A 161 8.58 4.28 -3.93
N GLY A 162 8.40 3.36 -2.97
CA GLY A 162 7.09 2.91 -2.49
C GLY A 162 6.31 4.02 -1.79
N LEU A 163 6.96 4.79 -0.93
CA LEU A 163 6.34 5.88 -0.16
C LEU A 163 6.16 7.17 -0.96
N GLY A 164 6.84 7.33 -2.08
CA GLY A 164 6.89 8.58 -2.85
C GLY A 164 7.77 9.64 -2.18
N GLY A 165 8.79 9.21 -1.42
CA GLY A 165 9.82 10.01 -0.77
C GLY A 165 11.14 10.04 -1.54
N GLN A 166 12.17 10.55 -0.89
CA GLN A 166 13.56 10.63 -1.36
C GLN A 166 14.48 9.77 -0.49
#